data_84c4f01af69b78946d7751a733ebf88d
#
_entry.id   84c4f01af69b78946d7751a733ebf88d
#
_cell.length_a   1.000
_cell.length_b   1.000
_cell.length_c   1.000
_cell.angle_alpha   90.00
_cell.angle_beta   90.00
_cell.angle_gamma   90.00
#
_symmetry.space_group_name_H-M   'P 1'
#
loop_
_entity.id
_entity.type
_entity.pdbx_description
1 polymer ?
#
loop_
_entity_poly.entity_id
_entity_poly.type
_entity_poly.pdbx_seq_one_letter_code
_entity_poly.pdbx_strand_id
1 'polypeptide(L)'
;MRIFLARHGETDWNVERRIQGSTDIPLNENGIRQAHSLSSYLDRLFHAEGGFLSSIFTSPLMRAKETAEIVGRRLGVEVETVPGLEEMNFGICEGKTWIESKSLYPKELEEWEQNKRYKRISGGESYQDVLNRFFSAYSIIREKRSALDADAQKGDILIITHGAVIMLLLSLRDGYAMSDSFIRVRVENARAYAFKEEEIEAIRTML
;
A
#
# COMPACT_ATOMS: atom_id res chain seq x y z
N MET A 1 -3.22 16.94 -9.93
CA MET A 1 -2.78 16.37 -8.64
C MET A 1 -2.26 14.97 -8.86
N ARG A 2 -1.18 14.59 -8.16
CA ARG A 2 -0.68 13.22 -8.12
C ARG A 2 -1.00 12.59 -6.77
N ILE A 3 -1.17 11.29 -6.79
CA ILE A 3 -1.32 10.46 -5.61
C ILE A 3 -0.13 9.51 -5.58
N PHE A 4 0.74 9.68 -4.60
CA PHE A 4 1.86 8.77 -4.40
C PHE A 4 1.42 7.64 -3.46
N LEU A 5 1.45 6.41 -3.95
CA LEU A 5 1.31 5.22 -3.10
C LEU A 5 2.70 4.70 -2.78
N ALA A 6 3.04 4.58 -1.51
CA ALA A 6 4.32 4.03 -1.13
C ALA A 6 4.15 2.84 -0.18
N ARG A 7 4.97 1.79 -0.41
CA ARG A 7 5.04 0.66 0.49
C ARG A 7 5.84 1.04 1.73
N HIS A 8 5.44 0.54 2.88
CA HIS A 8 6.21 0.66 4.12
C HIS A 8 7.67 0.19 3.95
N GLY A 9 8.57 0.64 4.82
CA GLY A 9 9.96 0.17 4.91
C GLY A 9 10.05 -1.32 5.26
N GLU A 10 11.25 -1.87 5.19
CA GLU A 10 11.53 -3.28 5.46
C GLU A 10 11.23 -3.65 6.93
N THR A 11 10.73 -4.87 7.13
CA THR A 11 10.56 -5.51 8.44
C THR A 11 11.39 -6.81 8.48
N ASP A 12 11.60 -7.39 9.65
CA ASP A 12 12.29 -8.68 9.75
C ASP A 12 11.56 -9.78 8.98
N TRP A 13 10.23 -9.77 8.95
CA TRP A 13 9.46 -10.72 8.16
C TRP A 13 9.61 -10.55 6.65
N ASN A 14 9.97 -9.36 6.16
CA ASN A 14 10.38 -9.21 4.75
C ASN A 14 11.69 -9.95 4.47
N VAL A 15 12.67 -9.82 5.37
CA VAL A 15 13.97 -10.52 5.27
C VAL A 15 13.77 -12.04 5.32
N GLU A 16 12.94 -12.51 6.25
CA GLU A 16 12.61 -13.93 6.42
C GLU A 16 11.64 -14.46 5.35
N ARG A 17 11.13 -13.61 4.46
CA ARG A 17 10.12 -13.94 3.44
C ARG A 17 8.83 -14.52 4.01
N ARG A 18 8.47 -14.12 5.24
CA ARG A 18 7.19 -14.47 5.85
C ARG A 18 6.08 -13.55 5.38
N ILE A 19 4.91 -14.14 5.18
CA ILE A 19 3.67 -13.43 4.87
C ILE A 19 3.23 -12.66 6.11
N GLN A 20 3.17 -11.33 6.00
CA GLN A 20 2.82 -10.47 7.13
C GLN A 20 1.31 -10.30 7.29
N GLY A 21 0.64 -10.00 6.18
CA GLY A 21 -0.78 -9.73 6.17
C GLY A 21 -1.18 -8.66 7.18
N SER A 22 -2.21 -8.95 7.98
CA SER A 22 -2.74 -8.10 9.04
C SER A 22 -1.90 -8.14 10.33
N THR A 23 -0.96 -9.07 10.46
CA THR A 23 -0.06 -9.14 11.62
C THR A 23 0.78 -7.87 11.73
N ASP A 24 0.80 -7.29 12.93
CA ASP A 24 1.43 -5.99 13.17
C ASP A 24 2.90 -6.13 13.55
N ILE A 25 3.78 -5.96 12.58
CA ILE A 25 5.24 -6.08 12.69
C ILE A 25 5.86 -4.69 12.49
N PRO A 26 6.80 -4.24 13.37
CA PRO A 26 7.48 -2.95 13.22
C PRO A 26 8.50 -2.95 12.09
N LEU A 27 9.00 -1.78 11.73
CA LEU A 27 10.18 -1.64 10.86
C LEU A 27 11.41 -2.25 11.53
N ASN A 28 12.30 -2.82 10.72
CA ASN A 28 13.66 -3.10 11.16
C ASN A 28 14.56 -1.86 10.90
N GLU A 29 15.83 -1.93 11.31
CA GLU A 29 16.77 -0.83 11.13
C GLU A 29 16.94 -0.43 9.65
N ASN A 30 16.88 -1.41 8.74
CA ASN A 30 16.96 -1.12 7.30
C ASN A 30 15.68 -0.40 6.81
N GLY A 31 14.51 -0.82 7.29
CA GLY A 31 13.23 -0.16 7.00
C GLY A 31 13.21 1.32 7.43
N ILE A 32 13.79 1.61 8.61
CA ILE A 32 13.96 3.00 9.07
C ILE A 32 14.87 3.79 8.10
N ARG A 33 16.01 3.23 7.70
CA ARG A 33 16.90 3.87 6.69
C ARG A 33 16.20 4.07 5.34
N GLN A 34 15.40 3.09 4.91
CA GLN A 34 14.60 3.17 3.69
C GLN A 34 13.55 4.28 3.76
N ALA A 35 12.87 4.45 4.91
CA ALA A 35 11.91 5.53 5.12
C ALA A 35 12.58 6.92 5.06
N HIS A 36 13.78 7.07 5.62
CA HIS A 36 14.59 8.29 5.47
C HIS A 36 15.00 8.54 4.01
N SER A 37 15.33 7.49 3.27
CA SER A 37 15.66 7.60 1.85
C SER A 37 14.45 8.03 1.01
N LEU A 38 13.27 7.47 1.29
CA LEU A 38 12.01 7.88 0.67
C LEU A 38 11.71 9.35 0.95
N SER A 39 11.84 9.80 2.21
CA SER A 39 11.61 11.19 2.56
C SER A 39 12.55 12.14 1.82
N SER A 40 13.82 11.76 1.69
CA SER A 40 14.82 12.52 0.96
C SER A 40 14.55 12.56 -0.56
N TYR A 41 14.04 11.47 -1.12
CA TYR A 41 13.63 11.41 -2.51
C TYR A 41 12.45 12.35 -2.79
N LEU A 42 11.41 12.30 -1.98
CA LEU A 42 10.22 13.14 -2.12
C LEU A 42 10.56 14.62 -1.95
N ASP A 43 11.38 14.95 -0.97
CA ASP A 43 11.87 16.32 -0.73
C ASP A 43 12.56 16.92 -1.97
N ARG A 44 13.48 16.16 -2.56
CA ARG A 44 14.15 16.57 -3.82
C ARG A 44 13.19 16.67 -5.00
N LEU A 45 12.26 15.72 -5.12
CA LEU A 45 11.27 15.71 -6.19
C LEU A 45 10.42 16.98 -6.18
N PHE A 46 9.84 17.30 -5.02
CA PHE A 46 9.00 18.48 -4.88
C PHE A 46 9.78 19.80 -5.06
N HIS A 47 11.03 19.85 -4.56
CA HIS A 47 11.91 21.00 -4.79
C HIS A 47 12.23 21.22 -6.27
N ALA A 48 12.52 20.15 -7.01
CA ALA A 48 12.87 20.22 -8.43
C ALA A 48 11.68 20.60 -9.32
N GLU A 49 10.49 20.17 -8.96
CA GLU A 49 9.26 20.37 -9.77
C GLU A 49 8.47 21.62 -9.34
N GLY A 50 8.86 22.30 -8.27
CA GLY A 50 8.10 23.43 -7.72
C GLY A 50 6.74 23.03 -7.14
N GLY A 51 6.57 21.74 -6.78
CA GLY A 51 5.38 21.19 -6.17
C GLY A 51 5.51 21.07 -4.64
N PHE A 52 4.48 20.55 -4.00
CA PHE A 52 4.50 20.25 -2.56
C PHE A 52 3.57 19.10 -2.22
N LEU A 53 3.83 18.47 -1.07
CA LEU A 53 2.97 17.47 -0.48
C LEU A 53 2.01 18.13 0.50
N SER A 54 0.71 18.02 0.27
CA SER A 54 -0.31 18.63 1.14
C SER A 54 -0.74 17.75 2.29
N SER A 55 -0.70 16.43 2.13
CA SER A 55 -1.22 15.50 3.12
C SER A 55 -0.52 14.15 3.03
N ILE A 56 -0.37 13.47 4.17
CA ILE A 56 0.11 12.10 4.27
C ILE A 56 -0.95 11.26 4.97
N PHE A 57 -1.41 10.21 4.31
CA PHE A 57 -2.31 9.21 4.87
C PHE A 57 -1.57 7.88 5.03
N THR A 58 -1.90 7.13 6.08
CA THR A 58 -1.22 5.86 6.35
C THR A 58 -2.17 4.78 6.83
N SER A 59 -1.83 3.54 6.50
CA SER A 59 -2.40 2.36 7.12
C SER A 59 -2.21 2.37 8.65
N PRO A 60 -3.13 1.82 9.44
CA PRO A 60 -2.98 1.72 10.90
C PRO A 60 -1.87 0.77 11.36
N LEU A 61 -1.32 -0.09 10.49
CA LEU A 61 -0.26 -1.02 10.87
C LEU A 61 1.08 -0.30 11.16
N MET A 62 1.78 -0.71 12.22
CA MET A 62 2.98 -0.05 12.77
C MET A 62 4.01 0.27 11.69
N ARG A 63 4.39 -0.72 10.86
CA ARG A 63 5.37 -0.55 9.78
C ARG A 63 5.03 0.58 8.81
N ALA A 64 3.75 0.78 8.53
CA ALA A 64 3.29 1.85 7.65
C ALA A 64 3.26 3.20 8.40
N LYS A 65 2.79 3.22 9.65
CA LYS A 65 2.81 4.42 10.51
C LYS A 65 4.20 4.95 10.71
N GLU A 66 5.15 4.10 11.14
CA GLU A 66 6.55 4.48 11.35
C GLU A 66 7.18 5.06 10.08
N THR A 67 6.90 4.42 8.92
CA THR A 67 7.36 4.96 7.63
C THR A 67 6.77 6.35 7.37
N ALA A 68 5.46 6.52 7.57
CA ALA A 68 4.77 7.78 7.33
C ALA A 68 5.25 8.89 8.27
N GLU A 69 5.45 8.60 9.55
CA GLU A 69 5.93 9.55 10.55
C GLU A 69 7.35 10.05 10.26
N ILE A 70 8.23 9.16 9.76
CA ILE A 70 9.59 9.55 9.34
C ILE A 70 9.50 10.52 8.15
N VAL A 71 8.64 10.22 7.17
CA VAL A 71 8.44 11.08 5.99
C VAL A 71 7.82 12.41 6.40
N GLY A 72 6.74 12.36 7.21
CA GLY A 72 6.01 13.56 7.66
C GLY A 72 6.87 14.52 8.45
N ARG A 73 7.68 14.01 9.39
CA ARG A 73 8.63 14.85 10.16
C ARG A 73 9.62 15.58 9.29
N ARG A 74 10.15 14.94 8.23
CA ARG A 74 11.10 15.58 7.33
C ARG A 74 10.45 16.64 6.45
N LEU A 75 9.26 16.37 5.95
CA LEU A 75 8.57 17.25 4.99
C LEU A 75 7.69 18.31 5.67
N GLY A 76 7.56 18.27 7.01
CA GLY A 76 6.70 19.18 7.77
C GLY A 76 5.20 18.98 7.47
N VAL A 77 4.78 17.76 7.13
CA VAL A 77 3.41 17.40 6.78
C VAL A 77 2.83 16.47 7.82
N GLU A 78 1.64 16.77 8.30
CA GLU A 78 0.92 15.91 9.26
C GLU A 78 0.55 14.56 8.65
N VAL A 79 0.56 13.54 9.50
CA VAL A 79 0.23 12.16 9.12
C VAL A 79 -1.10 11.77 9.72
N GLU A 80 -2.00 11.31 8.88
CA GLU A 80 -3.30 10.83 9.30
C GLU A 80 -3.48 9.34 9.01
N THR A 81 -3.93 8.59 10.02
CA THR A 81 -4.23 7.15 9.88
C THR A 81 -5.63 6.95 9.32
N VAL A 82 -5.74 6.14 8.28
CA VAL A 82 -7.02 5.82 7.63
C VAL A 82 -7.20 4.31 7.60
N PRO A 83 -8.22 3.76 8.30
CA PRO A 83 -8.60 2.35 8.18
C PRO A 83 -9.01 2.01 6.74
N GLY A 84 -8.70 0.79 6.31
CA GLY A 84 -8.92 0.31 4.94
C GLY A 84 -7.67 0.36 4.06
N LEU A 85 -6.59 0.97 4.54
CA LEU A 85 -5.29 1.00 3.87
C LEU A 85 -4.35 -0.15 4.29
N GLU A 86 -4.80 -1.09 5.12
CA GLU A 86 -4.02 -2.23 5.63
C GLU A 86 -3.59 -3.18 4.51
N GLU A 87 -2.61 -4.04 4.82
CA GLU A 87 -2.23 -5.14 3.93
C GLU A 87 -3.35 -6.16 3.81
N MET A 88 -3.37 -6.90 2.71
CA MET A 88 -4.27 -8.04 2.55
C MET A 88 -4.10 -9.02 3.73
N ASN A 89 -5.21 -9.37 4.36
CA ASN A 89 -5.22 -10.45 5.35
C ASN A 89 -5.06 -11.79 4.62
N PHE A 90 -3.97 -12.49 4.90
CA PHE A 90 -3.66 -13.80 4.32
C PHE A 90 -4.10 -14.98 5.22
N GLY A 91 -4.85 -14.72 6.28
CA GLY A 91 -5.44 -15.73 7.16
C GLY A 91 -4.41 -16.73 7.69
N ILE A 92 -4.69 -18.03 7.49
CA ILE A 92 -3.83 -19.11 8.01
C ILE A 92 -2.39 -19.12 7.47
N CYS A 93 -2.10 -18.35 6.43
CA CYS A 93 -0.76 -18.24 5.84
C CYS A 93 0.11 -17.21 6.56
N GLU A 94 -0.46 -16.31 7.39
CA GLU A 94 0.33 -15.30 8.08
C GLU A 94 1.38 -15.93 9.02
N GLY A 95 2.56 -15.32 9.07
CA GLY A 95 3.71 -15.82 9.83
C GLY A 95 4.49 -16.96 9.15
N LYS A 96 4.00 -17.50 8.04
CA LYS A 96 4.67 -18.56 7.25
C LYS A 96 5.25 -17.99 5.96
N THR A 97 6.22 -18.68 5.41
CA THR A 97 6.65 -18.45 4.02
C THR A 97 5.62 -19.03 3.04
N TRP A 98 5.65 -18.60 1.79
CA TRP A 98 4.81 -19.21 0.74
C TRP A 98 5.12 -20.71 0.53
N ILE A 99 6.38 -21.13 0.73
CA ILE A 99 6.79 -22.54 0.62
C ILE A 99 6.13 -23.35 1.74
N GLU A 100 6.24 -22.90 2.98
CA GLU A 100 5.59 -23.54 4.13
C GLU A 100 4.08 -23.59 3.97
N SER A 101 3.46 -22.49 3.54
CA SER A 101 2.02 -22.40 3.31
C SER A 101 1.54 -23.40 2.25
N LYS A 102 2.27 -23.51 1.13
CA LYS A 102 1.96 -24.50 0.06
C LYS A 102 2.11 -25.93 0.54
N SER A 103 3.06 -26.21 1.41
CA SER A 103 3.23 -27.54 2.00
C SER A 103 2.12 -27.90 2.98
N LEU A 104 1.69 -26.92 3.80
CA LEU A 104 0.67 -27.13 4.84
C LEU A 104 -0.76 -27.12 4.30
N TYR A 105 -1.05 -26.30 3.30
CA TYR A 105 -2.40 -26.02 2.79
C TYR A 105 -2.48 -26.13 1.25
N PRO A 106 -2.01 -27.23 0.64
CA PRO A 106 -1.86 -27.32 -0.82
C PRO A 106 -3.16 -27.13 -1.59
N LYS A 107 -4.24 -27.79 -1.16
CA LYS A 107 -5.55 -27.70 -1.84
C LYS A 107 -6.15 -26.30 -1.76
N GLU A 108 -6.09 -25.70 -0.59
CA GLU A 108 -6.66 -24.38 -0.37
C GLU A 108 -5.93 -23.30 -1.17
N LEU A 109 -4.60 -23.35 -1.23
CA LEU A 109 -3.82 -22.42 -2.03
C LEU A 109 -4.00 -22.65 -3.53
N GLU A 110 -4.14 -23.89 -3.99
CA GLU A 110 -4.48 -24.21 -5.38
C GLU A 110 -5.83 -23.58 -5.77
N GLU A 111 -6.87 -23.77 -4.97
CA GLU A 111 -8.18 -23.16 -5.19
C GLU A 111 -8.13 -21.63 -5.18
N TRP A 112 -7.35 -21.04 -4.26
CA TRP A 112 -7.16 -19.61 -4.19
C TRP A 112 -6.41 -19.08 -5.42
N GLU A 113 -5.35 -19.76 -5.87
CA GLU A 113 -4.58 -19.37 -7.05
C GLU A 113 -5.42 -19.34 -8.33
N GLN A 114 -6.43 -20.21 -8.44
CA GLN A 114 -7.35 -20.25 -9.59
C GLN A 114 -8.29 -19.04 -9.67
N ASN A 115 -8.63 -18.43 -8.54
CA ASN A 115 -9.58 -17.31 -8.49
C ASN A 115 -9.27 -16.32 -7.36
N LYS A 116 -8.07 -15.76 -7.34
CA LYS A 116 -7.62 -14.79 -6.31
C LYS A 116 -8.54 -13.59 -6.15
N ARG A 117 -9.26 -13.23 -7.23
CA ARG A 117 -10.17 -12.09 -7.19
C ARG A 117 -11.28 -12.27 -6.17
N TYR A 118 -11.86 -13.45 -6.09
CA TYR A 118 -13.05 -13.69 -5.26
C TYR A 118 -12.86 -14.75 -4.19
N LYS A 119 -11.88 -15.66 -4.36
CA LYS A 119 -11.58 -16.70 -3.37
C LYS A 119 -10.72 -16.12 -2.26
N ARG A 120 -11.07 -16.47 -1.03
CA ARG A 120 -10.31 -16.12 0.18
C ARG A 120 -9.50 -17.32 0.63
N ILE A 121 -8.32 -17.05 1.22
CA ILE A 121 -7.64 -18.01 2.08
C ILE A 121 -8.40 -18.04 3.41
N SER A 122 -8.50 -19.19 4.07
CA SER A 122 -9.23 -19.34 5.35
C SER A 122 -8.80 -18.28 6.37
N GLY A 123 -9.78 -17.54 6.89
CA GLY A 123 -9.56 -16.44 7.80
C GLY A 123 -9.00 -15.16 7.17
N GLY A 124 -8.87 -15.11 5.84
CA GLY A 124 -8.29 -13.98 5.11
C GLY A 124 -9.26 -13.28 4.16
N GLU A 125 -8.69 -12.48 3.29
CA GLU A 125 -9.37 -11.66 2.28
C GLU A 125 -9.15 -12.20 0.85
N SER A 126 -10.03 -11.83 -0.05
CA SER A 126 -9.83 -11.89 -1.50
C SER A 126 -9.26 -10.57 -2.02
N TYR A 127 -8.77 -10.53 -3.26
CA TYR A 127 -8.33 -9.29 -3.90
C TYR A 127 -9.47 -8.28 -4.04
N GLN A 128 -10.71 -8.76 -4.25
CA GLN A 128 -11.89 -7.87 -4.32
C GLN A 128 -12.19 -7.22 -2.97
N ASP A 129 -12.03 -7.95 -1.85
CA ASP A 129 -12.20 -7.38 -0.51
C ASP A 129 -11.19 -6.24 -0.25
N VAL A 130 -9.92 -6.46 -0.60
CA VAL A 130 -8.86 -5.46 -0.48
C VAL A 130 -9.18 -4.20 -1.29
N LEU A 131 -9.62 -4.37 -2.54
CA LEU A 131 -9.98 -3.24 -3.40
C LEU A 131 -11.20 -2.49 -2.86
N ASN A 132 -12.22 -3.20 -2.39
CA ASN A 132 -13.42 -2.58 -1.84
C ASN A 132 -13.10 -1.69 -0.63
N ARG A 133 -12.30 -2.20 0.34
CA ARG A 133 -11.93 -1.40 1.51
C ARG A 133 -10.95 -0.26 1.16
N PHE A 134 -10.04 -0.47 0.22
CA PHE A 134 -9.16 0.58 -0.27
C PHE A 134 -9.96 1.75 -0.86
N PHE A 135 -10.97 1.49 -1.71
CA PHE A 135 -11.78 2.55 -2.29
C PHE A 135 -12.71 3.23 -1.29
N SER A 136 -13.12 2.51 -0.23
CA SER A 136 -13.83 3.13 0.90
C SER A 136 -12.91 4.10 1.65
N ALA A 137 -11.67 3.69 1.95
CA ALA A 137 -10.65 4.54 2.56
C ALA A 137 -10.29 5.73 1.66
N TYR A 138 -10.16 5.51 0.36
CA TYR A 138 -9.87 6.56 -0.60
C TYR A 138 -11.00 7.61 -0.69
N SER A 139 -12.26 7.20 -0.54
CA SER A 139 -13.39 8.14 -0.44
C SER A 139 -13.27 9.06 0.79
N ILE A 140 -12.90 8.50 1.95
CA ILE A 140 -12.65 9.27 3.16
C ILE A 140 -11.49 10.27 2.94
N ILE A 141 -10.39 9.82 2.29
CA ILE A 141 -9.25 10.68 1.95
C ILE A 141 -9.70 11.86 1.06
N ARG A 142 -10.53 11.60 0.06
CA ARG A 142 -11.07 12.65 -0.82
C ARG A 142 -11.95 13.66 -0.07
N GLU A 143 -12.82 13.18 0.82
CA GLU A 143 -13.66 14.07 1.65
C GLU A 143 -12.80 14.97 2.54
N LYS A 144 -11.81 14.40 3.25
CA LYS A 144 -10.88 15.17 4.07
C LYS A 144 -10.12 16.21 3.27
N ARG A 145 -9.64 15.82 2.09
CA ARG A 145 -8.96 16.73 1.19
C ARG A 145 -9.86 17.88 0.73
N SER A 146 -11.12 17.59 0.38
CA SER A 146 -12.06 18.63 -0.07
C SER A 146 -12.39 19.67 1.01
N ALA A 147 -12.14 19.34 2.28
CA ALA A 147 -12.29 20.24 3.40
C ALA A 147 -11.07 21.16 3.62
N LEU A 148 -9.95 20.95 2.92
CA LEU A 148 -8.78 21.82 2.97
C LEU A 148 -9.06 23.12 2.22
N ASP A 149 -8.24 24.15 2.50
CA ASP A 149 -8.28 25.39 1.72
C ASP A 149 -7.86 25.17 0.25
N ALA A 150 -8.23 26.11 -0.63
CA ALA A 150 -8.01 25.98 -2.07
C ALA A 150 -6.54 25.85 -2.47
N ASP A 151 -5.60 26.38 -1.70
CA ASP A 151 -4.18 26.28 -1.99
C ASP A 151 -3.62 24.92 -1.54
N ALA A 152 -4.01 24.44 -0.37
CA ALA A 152 -3.65 23.09 0.08
C ALA A 152 -4.21 22.00 -0.84
N GLN A 153 -5.39 22.19 -1.43
CA GLN A 153 -5.95 21.27 -2.42
C GLN A 153 -5.12 21.11 -3.69
N LYS A 154 -4.24 22.06 -4.03
CA LYS A 154 -3.36 21.97 -5.20
C LYS A 154 -2.16 21.05 -4.99
N GLY A 155 -1.79 20.73 -3.75
CA GLY A 155 -0.69 19.84 -3.42
C GLY A 155 -0.96 18.39 -3.77
N ASP A 156 0.10 17.61 -3.93
CA ASP A 156 0.04 16.15 -4.08
C ASP A 156 -0.24 15.47 -2.73
N ILE A 157 -0.66 14.23 -2.73
CA ILE A 157 -0.86 13.44 -1.52
C ILE A 157 0.02 12.18 -1.52
N LEU A 158 0.42 11.74 -0.33
CA LEU A 158 1.13 10.48 -0.12
C LEU A 158 0.26 9.54 0.71
N ILE A 159 0.14 8.30 0.26
CA ILE A 159 -0.52 7.22 0.99
C ILE A 159 0.51 6.13 1.26
N ILE A 160 0.85 5.92 2.53
CA ILE A 160 1.72 4.81 2.94
C ILE A 160 0.85 3.59 3.22
N THR A 161 1.07 2.54 2.41
CA THR A 161 0.31 1.30 2.46
C THR A 161 1.23 0.08 2.23
N HIS A 162 0.75 -0.97 1.60
CA HIS A 162 1.38 -2.29 1.60
C HIS A 162 1.52 -2.88 0.20
N GLY A 163 2.23 -4.02 0.16
CA GLY A 163 2.61 -4.66 -1.09
C GLY A 163 1.46 -5.11 -1.95
N ALA A 164 0.48 -5.84 -1.39
CA ALA A 164 -0.64 -6.35 -2.16
C ALA A 164 -1.58 -5.23 -2.64
N VAL A 165 -1.83 -4.22 -1.81
CA VAL A 165 -2.67 -3.07 -2.18
C VAL A 165 -2.10 -2.35 -3.41
N ILE A 166 -0.81 -1.98 -3.35
CA ILE A 166 -0.15 -1.27 -4.46
C ILE A 166 -0.05 -2.17 -5.71
N MET A 167 0.28 -3.44 -5.53
CA MET A 167 0.36 -4.42 -6.62
C MET A 167 -0.96 -4.53 -7.39
N LEU A 168 -2.09 -4.60 -6.67
CA LEU A 168 -3.42 -4.68 -7.29
C LEU A 168 -3.75 -3.42 -8.10
N LEU A 169 -3.49 -2.25 -7.53
CA LEU A 169 -3.75 -0.98 -8.20
C LEU A 169 -2.86 -0.79 -9.44
N LEU A 170 -1.57 -1.12 -9.36
CA LEU A 170 -0.67 -1.09 -10.51
C LEU A 170 -1.10 -2.08 -11.58
N SER A 171 -1.50 -3.30 -11.20
CA SER A 171 -1.96 -4.30 -12.16
C SER A 171 -3.18 -3.84 -12.93
N LEU A 172 -4.16 -3.26 -12.25
CA LEU A 172 -5.38 -2.74 -12.88
C LEU A 172 -5.08 -1.54 -13.76
N ARG A 173 -4.22 -0.62 -13.32
CA ARG A 173 -3.78 0.52 -14.12
C ARG A 173 -3.11 0.08 -15.42
N ASP A 174 -2.24 -0.91 -15.33
CA ASP A 174 -1.42 -1.37 -16.45
C ASP A 174 -2.13 -2.46 -17.30
N GLY A 175 -3.40 -2.79 -16.98
CA GLY A 175 -4.22 -3.74 -17.73
C GLY A 175 -3.84 -5.21 -17.55
N TYR A 176 -3.13 -5.56 -16.48
CA TYR A 176 -2.79 -6.96 -16.18
C TYR A 176 -3.96 -7.68 -15.52
N ALA A 177 -4.13 -8.96 -15.85
CA ALA A 177 -5.05 -9.82 -15.13
C ALA A 177 -4.65 -9.94 -13.65
N MET A 178 -5.62 -9.95 -12.74
CA MET A 178 -5.35 -10.08 -11.30
C MET A 178 -4.66 -11.41 -10.94
N SER A 179 -4.88 -12.47 -11.73
CA SER A 179 -4.15 -13.74 -11.60
C SER A 179 -2.63 -13.57 -11.76
N ASP A 180 -2.22 -12.65 -12.62
CA ASP A 180 -0.82 -12.44 -13.02
C ASP A 180 -0.13 -11.36 -12.19
N SER A 181 -0.87 -10.62 -11.35
CA SER A 181 -0.37 -9.47 -10.59
C SER A 181 0.94 -9.77 -9.86
N PHE A 182 1.01 -10.90 -9.18
CA PHE A 182 2.18 -11.30 -8.39
C PHE A 182 3.43 -11.59 -9.24
N ILE A 183 3.24 -11.94 -10.51
CA ILE A 183 4.33 -12.25 -11.45
C ILE A 183 4.78 -10.99 -12.18
N ARG A 184 3.82 -10.12 -12.52
CA ARG A 184 4.04 -8.96 -13.39
C ARG A 184 4.46 -7.70 -12.65
N VAL A 185 4.01 -7.54 -11.40
CA VAL A 185 4.21 -6.31 -10.63
C VAL A 185 5.04 -6.57 -9.40
N ARG A 186 6.21 -5.93 -9.35
CA ARG A 186 7.09 -5.95 -8.17
C ARG A 186 6.95 -4.63 -7.41
N VAL A 187 6.57 -4.72 -6.15
CA VAL A 187 6.44 -3.58 -5.24
C VAL A 187 7.58 -3.61 -4.21
N GLU A 188 8.48 -2.65 -4.28
CA GLU A 188 9.65 -2.55 -3.41
C GLU A 188 9.31 -1.78 -2.12
N ASN A 189 10.00 -2.10 -1.01
CA ASN A 189 9.85 -1.38 0.24
C ASN A 189 10.29 0.09 0.11
N ALA A 190 9.58 1.00 0.76
CA ALA A 190 9.82 2.43 0.77
C ALA A 190 10.00 3.06 -0.64
N ARG A 191 9.32 2.51 -1.64
CA ARG A 191 9.26 3.08 -2.98
C ARG A 191 7.90 3.69 -3.23
N ALA A 192 7.89 4.91 -3.78
CA ALA A 192 6.68 5.62 -4.16
C ALA A 192 6.33 5.37 -5.63
N TYR A 193 5.05 5.17 -5.89
CA TYR A 193 4.45 4.96 -7.21
C TYR A 193 3.42 6.06 -7.44
N ALA A 194 3.65 6.88 -8.46
CA ALA A 194 2.76 8.00 -8.77
C ALA A 194 1.56 7.52 -9.59
N PHE A 195 0.39 8.00 -9.21
CA PHE A 195 -0.86 7.88 -9.94
C PHE A 195 -1.43 9.28 -10.18
N LYS A 196 -2.11 9.45 -11.30
CA LYS A 196 -3.04 10.56 -11.47
C LYS A 196 -4.37 10.21 -10.80
N GLU A 197 -5.11 11.22 -10.36
CA GLU A 197 -6.43 11.00 -9.77
C GLU A 197 -7.38 10.26 -10.72
N GLU A 198 -7.32 10.61 -12.03
CA GLU A 198 -8.12 9.96 -13.06
C GLU A 198 -7.83 8.46 -13.19
N GLU A 199 -6.57 8.04 -12.97
CA GLU A 199 -6.18 6.63 -13.03
C GLU A 199 -6.78 5.84 -11.87
N ILE A 200 -6.80 6.41 -10.66
CA ILE A 200 -7.45 5.79 -9.48
C ILE A 200 -8.96 5.68 -9.71
N GLU A 201 -9.61 6.75 -10.20
CA GLU A 201 -11.06 6.71 -10.49
C GLU A 201 -11.40 5.74 -11.63
N ALA A 202 -10.55 5.65 -12.66
CA ALA A 202 -10.74 4.66 -13.74
C ALA A 202 -10.67 3.23 -13.18
N ILE A 203 -9.73 2.93 -12.29
CA ILE A 203 -9.66 1.62 -11.61
C ILE A 203 -10.94 1.35 -10.81
N ARG A 204 -11.46 2.36 -10.10
CA ARG A 204 -12.69 2.24 -9.32
C ARG A 204 -13.89 1.84 -10.17
N THR A 205 -13.99 2.35 -11.40
CA THR A 205 -15.09 2.03 -12.32
C THR A 205 -15.02 0.63 -12.92
N MET A 206 -13.87 -0.08 -12.80
CA MET A 206 -13.68 -1.46 -13.27
C MET A 206 -14.13 -2.51 -12.24
N LEU A 207 -14.49 -2.09 -11.02
CA LEU A 207 -14.82 -2.98 -9.89
C LEU A 207 -16.30 -3.23 -9.76
#